data_a772e960289ea624042331e522261f4b
#
_entry.id   a772e960289ea624042331e522261f4b
#
_cell.length_a   1.000
_cell.length_b   1.000
_cell.length_c   1.000
_cell.angle_alpha   90.00
_cell.angle_beta   90.00
_cell.angle_gamma   90.00
#
_symmetry.space_group_name_H-M   'P 1'
#
loop_
_entity.id
_entity.type
_entity.pdbx_description
1 polymer ?
#
loop_
_entity_poly.entity_id
_entity_poly.type
_entity_poly.pdbx_seq_one_letter_code
_entity_poly.pdbx_strand_id
1 'polypeptide(L)'
;NLDDYRGIGLYKKLGYIPYNIKDEYNAENWSLSKTLEYAFDDYCIAEMARKMGRTQLADEFYKRSQNYRNVFNPASSFMQPIDDKGVFQPNFSPDDYTAHICESNGWQYFWSVQQDIKGLIALTGGKDRFTEKLDSMFTYIPAGNADLPLFSTGMIGQYAHGNEPSHHVIYLYNKVRQPWKTQKYAAQVMHDLYFNAPAGLCGNEDCGQMSAWYVFSAMGFYPVNPVSGEYEIGTPLFPEIQMHLDNGKTFTVLAPGVSRENIYIQSVKVNGQPYDKSYITHRQIMDGATVEFEMGPEPGNIWYR
;
A
#
# COMPACT_ATOMS: atom_id res chain seq x y z
N ASN A 1 11.71 24.23 -17.74
CA ASN A 1 12.56 23.07 -18.03
C ASN A 1 12.49 22.14 -16.80
N LEU A 2 12.02 20.90 -16.95
CA LEU A 2 11.89 19.94 -15.84
C LEU A 2 13.25 19.63 -15.16
N ASP A 3 14.36 19.92 -15.85
CA ASP A 3 15.69 19.73 -15.29
C ASP A 3 16.15 20.87 -14.35
N ASP A 4 15.42 21.99 -14.29
CA ASP A 4 15.74 23.10 -13.41
C ASP A 4 15.13 22.97 -12.00
N TYR A 5 14.25 21.97 -11.79
CA TYR A 5 13.72 21.69 -10.47
C TYR A 5 14.80 21.02 -9.61
N ARG A 6 15.32 21.74 -8.61
CA ARG A 6 16.44 21.27 -7.75
C ARG A 6 16.20 19.88 -7.16
N GLY A 7 14.99 19.58 -6.74
CA GLY A 7 14.64 18.27 -6.19
C GLY A 7 14.88 17.12 -7.15
N ILE A 8 14.42 17.23 -8.40
CA ILE A 8 14.63 16.20 -9.43
C ILE A 8 16.10 16.09 -9.81
N GLY A 9 16.82 17.20 -9.91
CA GLY A 9 18.25 17.21 -10.21
C GLY A 9 19.08 16.51 -9.13
N LEU A 10 18.75 16.75 -7.86
CA LEU A 10 19.38 16.09 -6.72
C LEU A 10 19.04 14.61 -6.67
N TYR A 11 17.78 14.26 -6.87
CA TYR A 11 17.34 12.88 -6.92
C TYR A 11 18.05 12.07 -8.03
N LYS A 12 18.16 12.64 -9.24
CA LYS A 12 18.91 12.02 -10.34
C LYS A 12 20.40 11.82 -10.01
N LYS A 13 21.00 12.77 -9.29
CA LYS A 13 22.44 12.77 -8.96
C LYS A 13 22.79 11.88 -7.78
N LEU A 14 22.00 11.96 -6.70
CA LEU A 14 22.29 11.34 -5.41
C LEU A 14 21.52 10.03 -5.21
N GLY A 15 20.41 9.85 -5.91
CA GLY A 15 19.48 8.75 -5.70
C GLY A 15 18.53 8.98 -4.51
N TYR A 16 18.45 10.22 -3.99
CA TYR A 16 17.53 10.66 -2.95
C TYR A 16 17.44 12.18 -2.91
N ILE A 17 16.47 12.72 -2.18
CA ILE A 17 16.34 14.15 -1.92
C ILE A 17 16.83 14.43 -0.50
N PRO A 18 17.89 15.26 -0.33
CA PRO A 18 18.42 15.61 0.98
C PRO A 18 17.45 16.44 1.82
N TYR A 19 17.33 16.12 3.13
CA TYR A 19 16.42 16.86 4.01
C TYR A 19 16.92 18.27 4.38
N ASN A 20 18.23 18.51 4.29
CA ASN A 20 18.86 19.79 4.63
C ASN A 20 18.90 20.80 3.47
N ILE A 21 18.38 20.46 2.31
CA ILE A 21 18.25 21.36 1.16
C ILE A 21 16.84 21.96 1.16
N LYS A 22 16.75 23.29 1.19
CA LYS A 22 15.46 23.99 1.13
C LYS A 22 14.82 23.79 -0.25
N ASP A 23 13.54 23.42 -0.23
CA ASP A 23 12.68 23.52 -1.40
C ASP A 23 12.28 24.98 -1.62
N GLU A 24 12.45 25.52 -2.82
CA GLU A 24 12.10 26.91 -3.15
C GLU A 24 10.58 27.12 -3.23
N TYR A 25 9.82 26.05 -3.43
CA TYR A 25 8.38 26.08 -3.66
C TYR A 25 7.56 25.58 -2.46
N ASN A 26 8.21 24.96 -1.47
CA ASN A 26 7.52 24.42 -0.31
C ASN A 26 8.35 24.64 0.96
N ALA A 27 7.74 25.24 1.99
CA ALA A 27 8.36 25.39 3.31
C ALA A 27 8.72 24.04 3.95
N GLU A 28 7.93 23.00 3.67
CA GLU A 28 8.17 21.61 4.00
C GLU A 28 8.83 20.92 2.81
N ASN A 29 10.01 20.37 2.98
CA ASN A 29 10.71 19.82 1.82
C ASN A 29 10.25 18.40 1.43
N TRP A 30 9.57 17.68 2.34
CA TRP A 30 9.07 16.29 2.17
C TRP A 30 10.09 15.34 1.51
N SER A 31 11.35 15.49 1.88
CA SER A 31 12.47 14.85 1.21
C SER A 31 12.38 13.32 1.18
N LEU A 32 11.93 12.72 2.28
CA LEU A 32 11.74 11.28 2.37
C LEU A 32 10.58 10.82 1.48
N SER A 33 9.41 11.46 1.63
CA SER A 33 8.24 11.13 0.81
C SER A 33 8.52 11.26 -0.68
N LYS A 34 9.08 12.40 -1.12
CA LYS A 34 9.45 12.61 -2.53
C LYS A 34 10.44 11.55 -3.04
N THR A 35 11.38 11.11 -2.22
CA THR A 35 12.33 10.06 -2.62
C THR A 35 11.62 8.74 -2.88
N LEU A 36 10.69 8.34 -2.02
CA LEU A 36 9.95 7.10 -2.14
C LEU A 36 8.94 7.16 -3.31
N GLU A 37 8.19 8.26 -3.42
CA GLU A 37 7.24 8.48 -4.52
C GLU A 37 7.93 8.50 -5.89
N TYR A 38 9.05 9.22 -6.03
CA TYR A 38 9.79 9.26 -7.29
C TYR A 38 10.38 7.88 -7.66
N ALA A 39 10.73 7.05 -6.68
CA ALA A 39 11.15 5.68 -6.94
C ALA A 39 9.99 4.84 -7.50
N PHE A 40 8.76 5.05 -7.02
CA PHE A 40 7.57 4.41 -7.57
C PHE A 40 7.21 4.96 -8.97
N ASP A 41 7.28 6.28 -9.18
CA ASP A 41 7.07 6.90 -10.49
C ASP A 41 8.06 6.38 -11.53
N ASP A 42 9.34 6.27 -11.16
CA ASP A 42 10.38 5.68 -12.01
C ASP A 42 10.03 4.23 -12.42
N TYR A 43 9.47 3.44 -11.51
CA TYR A 43 8.99 2.09 -11.82
C TYR A 43 7.82 2.14 -12.82
N CYS A 44 6.87 3.04 -12.65
CA CYS A 44 5.76 3.22 -13.59
C CYS A 44 6.25 3.57 -15.00
N ILE A 45 7.23 4.48 -15.09
CA ILE A 45 7.86 4.86 -16.35
C ILE A 45 8.62 3.66 -16.97
N ALA A 46 9.34 2.89 -16.16
CA ALA A 46 10.05 1.69 -16.62
C ALA A 46 9.10 0.67 -17.25
N GLU A 47 7.97 0.38 -16.59
CA GLU A 47 6.98 -0.57 -17.09
C GLU A 47 6.29 -0.06 -18.37
N MET A 48 5.97 1.23 -18.46
CA MET A 48 5.44 1.82 -19.68
C MET A 48 6.46 1.72 -20.82
N ALA A 49 7.71 2.11 -20.58
CA ALA A 49 8.80 2.04 -21.56
C ALA A 49 9.00 0.60 -22.07
N ARG A 50 8.95 -0.39 -21.17
CA ARG A 50 9.06 -1.80 -21.52
C ARG A 50 7.94 -2.26 -22.44
N LYS A 51 6.69 -1.90 -22.13
CA LYS A 51 5.52 -2.19 -22.98
C LYS A 51 5.59 -1.51 -24.35
N MET A 52 6.26 -0.35 -24.42
CA MET A 52 6.52 0.37 -25.68
C MET A 52 7.75 -0.14 -26.45
N GLY A 53 8.44 -1.20 -25.97
CA GLY A 53 9.65 -1.73 -26.60
C GLY A 53 10.89 -0.86 -26.44
N ARG A 54 10.87 0.12 -25.49
CA ARG A 54 12.01 1.04 -25.22
C ARG A 54 12.89 0.48 -24.10
N THR A 55 13.59 -0.62 -24.38
CA THR A 55 14.32 -1.41 -23.37
C THR A 55 15.36 -0.59 -22.62
N GLN A 56 16.19 0.20 -23.31
CA GLN A 56 17.24 1.00 -22.66
C GLN A 56 16.64 2.01 -21.65
N LEU A 57 15.54 2.68 -22.03
CA LEU A 57 14.83 3.60 -21.15
C LEU A 57 14.21 2.85 -19.96
N ALA A 58 13.62 1.69 -20.22
CA ALA A 58 13.06 0.84 -19.16
C ALA A 58 14.12 0.45 -18.13
N ASP A 59 15.31 0.03 -18.56
CA ASP A 59 16.40 -0.38 -17.68
C ASP A 59 16.93 0.79 -16.82
N GLU A 60 17.05 2.00 -17.43
CA GLU A 60 17.44 3.21 -16.70
C GLU A 60 16.47 3.51 -15.56
N PHE A 61 15.18 3.62 -15.87
CA PHE A 61 14.16 3.96 -14.88
C PHE A 61 13.94 2.82 -13.87
N TYR A 62 14.04 1.56 -14.27
CA TYR A 62 14.01 0.44 -13.33
C TYR A 62 15.16 0.51 -12.31
N LYS A 63 16.38 0.88 -12.74
CA LYS A 63 17.48 1.08 -11.82
C LYS A 63 17.18 2.20 -10.82
N ARG A 64 16.59 3.31 -11.26
CA ARG A 64 16.22 4.43 -10.40
C ARG A 64 15.08 4.07 -9.45
N SER A 65 14.17 3.20 -9.83
CA SER A 65 13.08 2.73 -8.96
C SER A 65 13.58 2.02 -7.69
N GLN A 66 14.86 1.65 -7.64
CA GLN A 66 15.51 1.06 -6.48
C GLN A 66 16.06 2.10 -5.49
N ASN A 67 15.92 3.39 -5.77
CA ASN A 67 16.45 4.48 -4.96
C ASN A 67 15.88 4.55 -3.54
N TYR A 68 14.71 3.96 -3.29
CA TYR A 68 14.14 3.80 -1.95
C TYR A 68 15.11 3.14 -0.96
N ARG A 69 16.06 2.31 -1.45
CA ARG A 69 17.08 1.64 -0.64
C ARG A 69 18.05 2.60 0.00
N ASN A 70 18.28 3.76 -0.62
CA ASN A 70 19.24 4.75 -0.13
C ASN A 70 18.77 5.45 1.14
N VAL A 71 17.47 5.46 1.41
CA VAL A 71 16.88 6.08 2.58
C VAL A 71 16.48 5.08 3.67
N PHE A 72 16.76 3.79 3.46
CA PHE A 72 16.58 2.79 4.52
C PHE A 72 17.77 2.79 5.47
N ASN A 73 17.52 3.08 6.75
CA ASN A 73 18.54 3.02 7.79
C ASN A 73 18.48 1.67 8.53
N PRO A 74 19.49 0.79 8.37
CA PRO A 74 19.52 -0.50 9.05
C PRO A 74 19.54 -0.41 10.58
N ALA A 75 20.08 0.70 11.15
CA ALA A 75 20.18 0.86 12.59
C ALA A 75 18.81 1.13 13.24
N SER A 76 17.94 1.93 12.58
CA SER A 76 16.57 2.17 13.05
C SER A 76 15.56 1.16 12.47
N SER A 77 15.92 0.47 11.38
CA SER A 77 15.02 -0.37 10.57
C SER A 77 13.83 0.40 10.01
N PHE A 78 14.01 1.70 9.71
CA PHE A 78 13.02 2.57 9.08
C PHE A 78 13.58 3.28 7.85
N MET A 79 12.68 3.76 6.99
CA MET A 79 13.00 4.79 6.03
C MET A 79 13.22 6.09 6.79
N GLN A 80 14.37 6.75 6.57
CA GLN A 80 14.80 7.90 7.37
C GLN A 80 15.35 9.00 6.47
N PRO A 81 15.03 10.28 6.74
CA PRO A 81 15.60 11.40 6.00
C PRO A 81 17.13 11.37 6.05
N ILE A 82 17.77 11.74 4.93
CA ILE A 82 19.22 11.73 4.76
C ILE A 82 19.69 13.11 4.23
N ASP A 83 20.85 13.61 4.66
CA ASP A 83 21.38 14.89 4.24
C ASP A 83 22.19 14.80 2.93
N ASP A 84 22.67 15.94 2.41
CA ASP A 84 23.46 16.03 1.17
C ASP A 84 24.85 15.39 1.26
N LYS A 85 25.27 14.95 2.45
CA LYS A 85 26.53 14.23 2.71
C LYS A 85 26.31 12.73 2.92
N GLY A 86 25.08 12.26 2.86
CA GLY A 86 24.74 10.87 3.09
C GLY A 86 24.60 10.47 4.56
N VAL A 87 24.37 11.45 5.45
CA VAL A 87 24.18 11.19 6.87
C VAL A 87 22.71 11.20 7.21
N PHE A 88 22.22 10.13 7.86
CA PHE A 88 20.84 10.04 8.32
C PHE A 88 20.54 11.10 9.38
N GLN A 89 19.31 11.62 9.36
CA GLN A 89 18.84 12.62 10.31
C GLN A 89 19.09 12.14 11.76
N PRO A 90 19.80 12.89 12.60
CA PRO A 90 19.99 12.51 14.00
C PRO A 90 18.68 12.62 14.77
N ASN A 91 18.56 11.83 15.86
CA ASN A 91 17.38 11.83 16.74
C ASN A 91 16.05 11.55 16.02
N PHE A 92 16.09 10.77 14.94
CA PHE A 92 14.88 10.35 14.23
C PHE A 92 14.00 9.48 15.13
N SER A 93 12.75 9.85 15.27
CA SER A 93 11.68 9.01 15.82
C SER A 93 10.67 8.69 14.73
N PRO A 94 10.28 7.42 14.52
CA PRO A 94 9.27 7.06 13.55
C PRO A 94 7.87 7.55 13.92
N ASP A 95 7.66 7.99 15.15
CA ASP A 95 6.38 8.52 15.66
C ASP A 95 6.19 10.00 15.28
N ASP A 96 7.29 10.71 14.95
CA ASP A 96 7.27 12.14 14.74
C ASP A 96 6.71 12.51 13.34
N TYR A 97 5.82 13.49 13.34
CA TYR A 97 5.37 14.20 12.13
C TYR A 97 6.33 15.33 11.84
N THR A 98 7.07 15.22 10.74
CA THR A 98 8.16 16.16 10.42
C THR A 98 7.97 16.79 9.04
N ALA A 99 8.63 17.92 8.77
CA ALA A 99 8.66 18.58 7.46
C ALA A 99 9.28 17.71 6.33
N HIS A 100 9.80 16.53 6.65
CA HIS A 100 10.47 15.65 5.70
C HIS A 100 9.58 14.50 5.21
N ILE A 101 8.44 14.30 5.87
CA ILE A 101 7.44 13.27 5.56
C ILE A 101 6.10 13.97 5.32
N CYS A 102 5.52 13.78 4.15
CA CYS A 102 4.26 14.41 3.77
C CYS A 102 3.10 13.78 4.54
N GLU A 103 2.37 14.58 5.32
CA GLU A 103 1.11 14.20 5.99
C GLU A 103 1.15 12.88 6.77
N SER A 104 2.32 12.44 7.19
CA SER A 104 2.52 11.12 7.77
C SER A 104 3.71 11.11 8.71
N ASN A 105 3.90 9.99 9.38
CA ASN A 105 5.10 9.70 10.16
C ASN A 105 5.91 8.55 9.56
N GLY A 106 6.99 8.16 10.22
CA GLY A 106 7.87 7.09 9.76
C GLY A 106 7.20 5.72 9.69
N TRP A 107 6.22 5.44 10.54
CA TRP A 107 5.45 4.19 10.49
C TRP A 107 4.58 4.09 9.24
N GLN A 108 3.89 5.17 8.89
CA GLN A 108 2.95 5.19 7.77
C GLN A 108 3.69 5.17 6.43
N TYR A 109 4.75 5.97 6.29
CA TYR A 109 5.48 6.09 5.02
C TYR A 109 6.50 4.96 4.76
N PHE A 110 6.83 4.15 5.76
CA PHE A 110 7.76 3.02 5.61
C PHE A 110 7.36 2.05 4.48
N TRP A 111 6.08 1.89 4.23
CA TRP A 111 5.51 0.91 3.31
C TRP A 111 5.38 1.43 1.87
N SER A 112 5.71 2.70 1.59
CA SER A 112 5.62 3.32 0.26
C SER A 112 6.71 2.81 -0.70
N VAL A 113 6.73 1.48 -0.90
CA VAL A 113 7.61 0.72 -1.78
C VAL A 113 6.80 -0.34 -2.52
N GLN A 114 5.65 0.05 -3.07
CA GLN A 114 4.71 -0.87 -3.73
C GLN A 114 5.32 -1.59 -4.93
N GLN A 115 6.32 -1.00 -5.56
CA GLN A 115 7.01 -1.56 -6.72
C GLN A 115 7.94 -2.73 -6.38
N ASP A 116 8.43 -2.84 -5.14
CA ASP A 116 9.40 -3.87 -4.76
C ASP A 116 9.19 -4.38 -3.32
N ILE A 117 8.02 -4.96 -3.06
CA ILE A 117 7.71 -5.54 -1.74
C ILE A 117 8.70 -6.65 -1.37
N LYS A 118 9.21 -7.43 -2.34
CA LYS A 118 10.24 -8.44 -2.08
C LYS A 118 11.54 -7.82 -1.59
N GLY A 119 11.94 -6.70 -2.21
CA GLY A 119 13.10 -5.93 -1.78
C GLY A 119 12.92 -5.32 -0.40
N LEU A 120 11.73 -4.80 -0.09
CA LEU A 120 11.41 -4.27 1.23
C LEU A 120 11.45 -5.37 2.31
N ILE A 121 10.90 -6.56 2.04
CA ILE A 121 11.01 -7.73 2.92
C ILE A 121 12.47 -8.10 3.17
N ALA A 122 13.31 -8.08 2.13
CA ALA A 122 14.74 -8.38 2.28
C ALA A 122 15.46 -7.33 3.11
N LEU A 123 15.17 -6.04 2.92
CA LEU A 123 15.76 -4.92 3.71
C LEU A 123 15.41 -5.02 5.19
N THR A 124 14.20 -5.46 5.52
CA THR A 124 13.77 -5.64 6.93
C THR A 124 14.39 -6.88 7.59
N GLY A 125 15.12 -7.70 6.85
CA GLY A 125 15.74 -8.92 7.36
C GLY A 125 14.90 -10.19 7.21
N GLY A 126 13.94 -10.18 6.27
CA GLY A 126 13.14 -11.33 5.91
C GLY A 126 11.70 -11.29 6.38
N LYS A 127 10.95 -12.34 6.06
CA LYS A 127 9.49 -12.38 6.27
C LYS A 127 9.08 -12.23 7.73
N ASP A 128 9.80 -12.83 8.65
CA ASP A 128 9.42 -12.83 10.07
C ASP A 128 9.52 -11.42 10.64
N ARG A 129 10.65 -10.73 10.42
CA ARG A 129 10.84 -9.34 10.85
C ARG A 129 9.91 -8.36 10.15
N PHE A 130 9.62 -8.60 8.87
CA PHE A 130 8.64 -7.81 8.14
C PHE A 130 7.24 -7.98 8.74
N THR A 131 6.88 -9.20 9.11
CA THR A 131 5.61 -9.50 9.78
C THR A 131 5.52 -8.86 11.15
N GLU A 132 6.57 -8.96 11.97
CA GLU A 132 6.65 -8.31 13.27
C GLU A 132 6.46 -6.80 13.16
N LYS A 133 7.07 -6.17 12.14
CA LYS A 133 6.91 -4.74 11.87
C LYS A 133 5.48 -4.39 11.42
N LEU A 134 4.86 -5.20 10.56
CA LEU A 134 3.44 -5.04 10.21
C LEU A 134 2.53 -5.18 11.44
N ASP A 135 2.74 -6.19 12.26
CA ASP A 135 1.96 -6.39 13.49
C ASP A 135 2.14 -5.20 14.44
N SER A 136 3.38 -4.69 14.56
CA SER A 136 3.66 -3.50 15.37
C SER A 136 2.92 -2.27 14.84
N MET A 137 2.84 -2.06 13.52
CA MET A 137 2.09 -0.94 12.96
C MET A 137 0.62 -0.93 13.41
N PHE A 138 -0.02 -2.09 13.49
CA PHE A 138 -1.44 -2.20 13.87
C PHE A 138 -1.67 -2.25 15.39
N THR A 139 -0.63 -2.40 16.20
CA THR A 139 -0.78 -2.60 17.65
C THR A 139 -0.04 -1.56 18.48
N TYR A 140 0.98 -0.91 17.93
CA TYR A 140 1.78 0.06 18.64
C TYR A 140 1.04 1.40 18.81
N ILE A 141 0.98 1.84 20.08
CA ILE A 141 0.43 3.15 20.45
C ILE A 141 1.56 3.89 21.18
N PRO A 142 2.01 5.06 20.66
CA PRO A 142 3.03 5.87 21.32
C PRO A 142 2.61 6.28 22.73
N ALA A 143 3.57 6.38 23.64
CA ALA A 143 3.31 6.90 24.98
C ALA A 143 3.05 8.41 24.92
N GLY A 144 1.93 8.86 25.47
CA GLY A 144 1.53 10.28 25.54
C GLY A 144 0.31 10.59 24.66
N ASN A 145 -0.43 11.64 25.04
CA ASN A 145 -1.51 12.21 24.23
C ASN A 145 -0.88 13.20 23.25
N ALA A 146 -0.23 12.76 22.21
CA ALA A 146 0.14 13.64 21.11
C ALA A 146 -1.11 14.05 20.35
N ASP A 147 -1.32 15.33 20.14
CA ASP A 147 -2.33 15.82 19.22
C ASP A 147 -1.97 15.33 17.82
N LEU A 148 -2.79 14.41 17.28
CA LEU A 148 -2.58 13.87 15.94
C LEU A 148 -2.88 14.97 14.91
N PRO A 149 -2.10 15.06 13.82
CA PRO A 149 -2.42 15.94 12.71
C PRO A 149 -3.80 15.64 12.10
N LEU A 150 -4.40 16.63 11.44
CA LEU A 150 -5.75 16.56 10.86
C LEU A 150 -5.96 15.35 9.92
N PHE A 151 -4.93 14.94 9.22
CA PHE A 151 -4.96 13.81 8.27
C PHE A 151 -4.73 12.44 8.92
N SER A 152 -4.33 12.37 10.20
CA SER A 152 -4.12 11.12 10.93
C SER A 152 -5.42 10.66 11.60
N THR A 153 -6.34 10.17 10.78
CA THR A 153 -7.67 9.73 11.20
C THR A 153 -7.89 8.25 10.90
N GLY A 154 -8.93 7.64 11.51
CA GLY A 154 -9.20 6.21 11.32
C GLY A 154 -8.05 5.32 11.80
N MET A 155 -7.45 5.67 12.95
CA MET A 155 -6.25 5.02 13.46
C MET A 155 -6.52 3.61 14.00
N ILE A 156 -5.68 2.64 13.56
CA ILE A 156 -5.56 1.31 14.15
C ILE A 156 -4.07 1.12 14.45
N GLY A 157 -3.64 1.34 15.70
CA GLY A 157 -2.24 1.53 16.02
C GLY A 157 -1.65 2.74 15.28
N GLN A 158 -0.64 2.53 14.46
CA GLN A 158 -0.05 3.56 13.58
C GLN A 158 -0.62 3.54 12.15
N TYR A 159 -1.48 2.59 11.81
CA TYR A 159 -2.20 2.58 10.55
C TYR A 159 -3.25 3.70 10.56
N ALA A 160 -3.12 4.65 9.64
CA ALA A 160 -4.03 5.79 9.50
C ALA A 160 -4.88 5.60 8.25
N HIS A 161 -6.09 5.05 8.40
CA HIS A 161 -6.94 4.76 7.24
C HIS A 161 -7.39 6.02 6.50
N GLY A 162 -7.51 7.13 7.19
CA GLY A 162 -7.94 8.40 6.61
C GLY A 162 -6.90 9.06 5.69
N ASN A 163 -5.73 8.43 5.45
CA ASN A 163 -4.70 8.95 4.55
C ASN A 163 -4.09 7.84 3.68
N GLU A 164 -3.82 8.14 2.41
CA GLU A 164 -3.48 7.21 1.34
C GLU A 164 -2.20 6.39 1.55
N PRO A 165 -1.14 6.89 2.20
CA PRO A 165 0.07 6.07 2.43
C PRO A 165 -0.21 4.75 3.14
N SER A 166 -1.32 4.64 3.88
CA SER A 166 -1.71 3.43 4.60
C SER A 166 -2.53 2.43 3.76
N HIS A 167 -3.21 2.86 2.69
CA HIS A 167 -4.28 2.10 2.04
C HIS A 167 -3.90 0.71 1.54
N HIS A 168 -2.67 0.51 1.06
CA HIS A 168 -2.19 -0.78 0.56
C HIS A 168 -1.64 -1.70 1.66
N VAL A 169 -1.35 -1.16 2.85
CA VAL A 169 -0.54 -1.83 3.88
C VAL A 169 -1.21 -3.08 4.43
N ILE A 170 -2.53 -3.06 4.63
CA ILE A 170 -3.31 -4.22 5.07
C ILE A 170 -3.06 -5.45 4.18
N TYR A 171 -2.94 -5.24 2.87
CA TYR A 171 -2.80 -6.29 1.87
C TYR A 171 -1.38 -6.88 1.80
N LEU A 172 -0.40 -6.28 2.48
CA LEU A 172 0.97 -6.78 2.53
C LEU A 172 1.12 -8.09 3.31
N TYR A 173 0.17 -8.42 4.19
CA TYR A 173 0.17 -9.71 4.88
C TYR A 173 0.07 -10.91 3.93
N ASN A 174 -0.54 -10.76 2.76
CA ASN A 174 -0.55 -11.80 1.72
C ASN A 174 0.87 -12.13 1.24
N LYS A 175 1.77 -11.14 1.18
CA LYS A 175 3.16 -11.31 0.72
C LYS A 175 4.03 -12.07 1.72
N VAL A 176 3.60 -12.15 2.98
CA VAL A 176 4.27 -12.89 4.05
C VAL A 176 3.51 -14.14 4.51
N ARG A 177 2.54 -14.59 3.71
CA ARG A 177 1.76 -15.82 3.95
C ARG A 177 0.87 -15.77 5.20
N GLN A 178 0.34 -14.61 5.51
CA GLN A 178 -0.63 -14.41 6.58
C GLN A 178 -1.93 -13.74 6.09
N PRO A 179 -2.59 -14.29 5.05
CA PRO A 179 -3.75 -13.68 4.41
C PRO A 179 -4.93 -13.45 5.37
N TRP A 180 -5.04 -14.26 6.41
CA TRP A 180 -6.07 -14.10 7.42
C TRP A 180 -5.98 -12.75 8.17
N LYS A 181 -4.76 -12.19 8.30
CA LYS A 181 -4.58 -10.83 8.86
C LYS A 181 -5.07 -9.75 7.89
N THR A 182 -4.81 -9.92 6.58
CA THR A 182 -5.42 -9.07 5.55
C THR A 182 -6.94 -9.09 5.68
N GLN A 183 -7.55 -10.27 5.76
CA GLN A 183 -9.00 -10.45 5.86
C GLN A 183 -9.55 -9.80 7.13
N LYS A 184 -8.90 -10.03 8.27
CA LYS A 184 -9.26 -9.43 9.56
C LYS A 184 -9.27 -7.90 9.51
N TYR A 185 -8.16 -7.30 9.09
CA TYR A 185 -8.05 -5.85 9.11
C TYR A 185 -8.88 -5.17 8.02
N ALA A 186 -9.02 -5.78 6.84
CA ALA A 186 -9.91 -5.27 5.80
C ALA A 186 -11.38 -5.27 6.27
N ALA A 187 -11.84 -6.36 6.91
CA ALA A 187 -13.16 -6.43 7.51
C ALA A 187 -13.33 -5.37 8.60
N GLN A 188 -12.36 -5.25 9.51
CA GLN A 188 -12.39 -4.26 10.59
C GLN A 188 -12.55 -2.84 10.03
N VAL A 189 -11.73 -2.44 9.07
CA VAL A 189 -11.80 -1.11 8.45
C VAL A 189 -13.16 -0.87 7.79
N MET A 190 -13.64 -1.82 6.98
CA MET A 190 -14.94 -1.68 6.29
C MET A 190 -16.12 -1.57 7.26
N HIS A 191 -16.06 -2.26 8.41
CA HIS A 191 -17.14 -2.27 9.38
C HIS A 191 -17.10 -1.13 10.38
N ASP A 192 -15.91 -0.66 10.74
CA ASP A 192 -15.72 0.26 11.87
C ASP A 192 -15.46 1.70 11.42
N LEU A 193 -14.94 1.90 10.19
CA LEU A 193 -14.51 3.21 9.70
C LEU A 193 -15.37 3.75 8.54
N TYR A 194 -16.36 2.99 8.08
CA TYR A 194 -17.32 3.41 7.06
C TYR A 194 -18.74 3.18 7.55
N PHE A 195 -19.61 4.17 7.37
CA PHE A 195 -21.02 4.04 7.74
C PHE A 195 -21.93 4.87 6.84
N ASN A 196 -23.19 4.48 6.76
CA ASN A 196 -24.18 5.10 5.89
C ASN A 196 -24.70 6.42 6.51
N ALA A 197 -23.91 7.48 6.41
CA ALA A 197 -24.28 8.84 6.81
C ALA A 197 -23.46 9.86 5.99
N PRO A 198 -23.85 11.16 5.96
CA PRO A 198 -23.06 12.19 5.27
C PRO A 198 -21.61 12.30 5.76
N ALA A 199 -21.35 12.00 7.04
CA ALA A 199 -20.00 11.95 7.64
C ALA A 199 -19.48 10.51 7.75
N GLY A 200 -19.80 9.64 6.81
CA GLY A 200 -19.52 8.21 6.85
C GLY A 200 -18.10 7.79 6.51
N LEU A 201 -17.18 8.73 6.29
CA LEU A 201 -15.77 8.51 6.08
C LEU A 201 -14.96 8.97 7.28
N CYS A 202 -13.89 8.26 7.62
CA CYS A 202 -13.03 8.61 8.76
C CYS A 202 -11.98 9.70 8.43
N GLY A 203 -11.89 10.16 7.19
CA GLY A 203 -10.98 11.19 6.71
C GLY A 203 -11.58 11.97 5.55
N ASN A 204 -10.75 12.73 4.84
CA ASN A 204 -11.14 13.37 3.60
C ASN A 204 -11.42 12.32 2.53
N GLU A 205 -12.30 12.66 1.57
CA GLU A 205 -12.65 11.73 0.50
C GLU A 205 -11.53 11.62 -0.57
N ASP A 206 -10.79 12.71 -0.75
CA ASP A 206 -9.60 12.85 -1.60
C ASP A 206 -9.83 12.39 -3.05
N CYS A 207 -10.74 13.09 -3.70
CA CYS A 207 -11.07 12.90 -5.12
C CYS A 207 -11.53 11.48 -5.47
N GLY A 208 -12.15 10.76 -4.55
CA GLY A 208 -12.68 9.43 -4.76
C GLY A 208 -11.82 8.29 -4.20
N GLN A 209 -10.65 8.57 -3.62
CA GLN A 209 -9.73 7.54 -3.15
C GLN A 209 -10.32 6.70 -1.99
N MET A 210 -10.96 7.36 -1.01
CA MET A 210 -11.57 6.66 0.12
C MET A 210 -12.74 5.78 -0.31
N SER A 211 -13.59 6.27 -1.20
CA SER A 211 -14.69 5.50 -1.79
C SER A 211 -14.17 4.36 -2.66
N ALA A 212 -13.14 4.59 -3.47
CA ALA A 212 -12.53 3.57 -4.30
C ALA A 212 -11.93 2.44 -3.45
N TRP A 213 -11.23 2.78 -2.34
CA TRP A 213 -10.72 1.79 -1.41
C TRP A 213 -11.84 0.90 -0.86
N TYR A 214 -12.94 1.53 -0.40
CA TYR A 214 -14.09 0.78 0.13
C TYR A 214 -14.72 -0.13 -0.93
N VAL A 215 -14.94 0.36 -2.15
CA VAL A 215 -15.56 -0.43 -3.23
C VAL A 215 -14.68 -1.61 -3.61
N PHE A 216 -13.37 -1.41 -3.80
CA PHE A 216 -12.44 -2.50 -4.08
C PHE A 216 -12.38 -3.51 -2.93
N SER A 217 -12.24 -3.04 -1.70
CA SER A 217 -12.16 -3.92 -0.53
C SER A 217 -13.46 -4.68 -0.31
N ALA A 218 -14.62 -4.06 -0.52
CA ALA A 218 -15.94 -4.69 -0.45
C ALA A 218 -16.14 -5.76 -1.54
N MET A 219 -15.51 -5.62 -2.71
CA MET A 219 -15.42 -6.68 -3.72
C MET A 219 -14.47 -7.82 -3.31
N GLY A 220 -13.68 -7.64 -2.26
CA GLY A 220 -12.77 -8.64 -1.73
C GLY A 220 -11.34 -8.58 -2.27
N PHE A 221 -10.88 -7.45 -2.82
CA PHE A 221 -9.52 -7.30 -3.32
C PHE A 221 -9.08 -5.83 -3.43
N TYR A 222 -7.77 -5.58 -3.53
CA TYR A 222 -7.19 -4.23 -3.66
C TYR A 222 -5.86 -4.25 -4.44
N PRO A 223 -5.57 -3.27 -5.31
CA PRO A 223 -4.31 -3.20 -6.04
C PRO A 223 -3.20 -2.60 -5.16
N VAL A 224 -2.30 -3.43 -4.63
CA VAL A 224 -1.10 -2.95 -3.90
C VAL A 224 -0.15 -2.23 -4.84
N ASN A 225 0.08 -2.78 -6.03
CA ASN A 225 0.84 -2.16 -7.10
C ASN A 225 -0.05 -2.10 -8.36
N PRO A 226 -0.70 -0.97 -8.64
CA PRO A 226 -1.63 -0.86 -9.77
C PRO A 226 -1.01 -1.18 -11.13
N VAL A 227 0.30 -0.95 -11.29
CA VAL A 227 1.02 -1.19 -12.56
C VAL A 227 1.17 -2.68 -12.86
N SER A 228 1.17 -3.52 -11.83
CA SER A 228 1.27 -4.99 -12.01
C SER A 228 0.03 -5.61 -12.67
N GLY A 229 -1.13 -4.95 -12.56
CA GLY A 229 -2.40 -5.52 -12.94
C GLY A 229 -2.85 -6.68 -12.04
N GLU A 230 -2.27 -6.80 -10.84
CA GLU A 230 -2.65 -7.77 -9.81
C GLU A 230 -3.40 -7.06 -8.69
N TYR A 231 -4.45 -7.70 -8.19
CA TYR A 231 -5.28 -7.24 -7.08
C TYR A 231 -5.22 -8.27 -5.96
N GLU A 232 -4.61 -7.91 -4.84
CA GLU A 232 -4.49 -8.80 -3.68
C GLU A 232 -5.84 -9.09 -3.07
N ILE A 233 -6.12 -10.36 -2.81
CA ILE A 233 -7.38 -10.80 -2.21
C ILE A 233 -7.40 -10.43 -0.73
N GLY A 234 -8.47 -9.76 -0.32
CA GLY A 234 -8.83 -9.46 1.07
C GLY A 234 -10.02 -10.30 1.52
N THR A 235 -11.10 -9.64 1.91
CA THR A 235 -12.37 -10.30 2.26
C THR A 235 -13.54 -9.55 1.63
N PRO A 236 -14.48 -10.23 0.95
CA PRO A 236 -15.66 -9.57 0.41
C PRO A 236 -16.60 -9.13 1.53
N LEU A 237 -17.42 -8.10 1.26
CA LEU A 237 -18.40 -7.56 2.20
C LEU A 237 -19.84 -8.04 1.88
N PHE A 238 -20.13 -8.38 0.65
CA PHE A 238 -21.46 -8.73 0.16
C PHE A 238 -21.51 -10.16 -0.38
N PRO A 239 -22.65 -10.85 -0.26
CA PRO A 239 -22.78 -12.23 -0.74
C PRO A 239 -22.69 -12.36 -2.27
N GLU A 240 -22.99 -11.29 -2.98
CA GLU A 240 -22.87 -11.22 -4.44
C GLU A 240 -22.59 -9.79 -4.87
N ILE A 241 -21.65 -9.63 -5.80
CA ILE A 241 -21.34 -8.36 -6.47
C ILE A 241 -21.19 -8.63 -7.97
N GLN A 242 -21.84 -7.82 -8.78
CA GLN A 242 -21.71 -7.84 -10.24
C GLN A 242 -21.20 -6.50 -10.74
N MET A 243 -20.17 -6.54 -11.59
CA MET A 243 -19.64 -5.37 -12.28
C MET A 243 -19.83 -5.55 -13.79
N HIS A 244 -20.71 -4.74 -14.36
CA HIS A 244 -20.95 -4.69 -15.81
C HIS A 244 -19.85 -3.85 -16.46
N LEU A 245 -19.11 -4.48 -17.36
CA LEU A 245 -17.96 -3.88 -18.02
C LEU A 245 -18.35 -3.26 -19.37
N ASP A 246 -17.63 -2.23 -19.80
CA ASP A 246 -17.88 -1.55 -21.09
C ASP A 246 -17.73 -2.47 -22.31
N ASN A 247 -17.00 -3.58 -22.17
CA ASN A 247 -16.86 -4.61 -23.21
C ASN A 247 -18.04 -5.58 -23.29
N GLY A 248 -19.12 -5.32 -22.52
CA GLY A 248 -20.33 -6.14 -22.48
C GLY A 248 -20.26 -7.39 -21.61
N LYS A 249 -19.12 -7.66 -20.96
CA LYS A 249 -18.97 -8.76 -20.02
C LYS A 249 -19.38 -8.35 -18.61
N THR A 250 -19.62 -9.32 -17.74
CA THR A 250 -19.90 -9.09 -16.31
C THR A 250 -18.88 -9.84 -15.50
N PHE A 251 -18.13 -9.12 -14.65
CA PHE A 251 -17.31 -9.72 -13.62
C PHE A 251 -18.16 -9.94 -12.36
N THR A 252 -18.06 -11.11 -11.75
CA THR A 252 -18.93 -11.50 -10.63
C THR A 252 -18.07 -11.98 -9.46
N VAL A 253 -18.41 -11.52 -8.26
CA VAL A 253 -17.90 -12.07 -6.99
C VAL A 253 -19.05 -12.73 -6.24
N LEU A 254 -18.87 -13.96 -5.82
CA LEU A 254 -19.84 -14.74 -5.04
C LEU A 254 -19.21 -15.13 -3.69
N ALA A 255 -19.88 -14.75 -2.60
CA ALA A 255 -19.49 -15.09 -1.24
C ALA A 255 -20.73 -15.34 -0.38
N PRO A 256 -21.56 -16.37 -0.68
CA PRO A 256 -22.89 -16.53 -0.11
C PRO A 256 -22.90 -16.73 1.41
N GLY A 257 -21.76 -17.11 2.01
CA GLY A 257 -21.63 -17.30 3.46
C GLY A 257 -21.03 -16.12 4.21
N VAL A 258 -20.74 -14.99 3.54
CA VAL A 258 -20.13 -13.84 4.19
C VAL A 258 -21.05 -13.22 5.24
N SER A 259 -20.51 -12.87 6.40
CA SER A 259 -21.19 -12.17 7.49
C SER A 259 -20.15 -11.41 8.33
N ARG A 260 -20.60 -10.71 9.40
CA ARG A 260 -19.67 -10.08 10.36
C ARG A 260 -18.79 -11.11 11.09
N GLU A 261 -19.24 -12.35 11.23
CA GLU A 261 -18.52 -13.46 11.84
C GLU A 261 -17.71 -14.24 10.82
N ASN A 262 -18.27 -14.46 9.62
CA ASN A 262 -17.66 -15.25 8.55
C ASN A 262 -16.86 -14.34 7.61
N ILE A 263 -15.74 -13.84 8.09
CA ILE A 263 -14.85 -12.94 7.34
C ILE A 263 -13.66 -13.65 6.70
N TYR A 264 -13.42 -14.91 7.04
CA TYR A 264 -12.24 -15.65 6.59
C TYR A 264 -12.55 -16.55 5.41
N ILE A 265 -11.72 -16.44 4.37
CA ILE A 265 -11.82 -17.26 3.16
C ILE A 265 -11.28 -18.66 3.45
N GLN A 266 -12.08 -19.68 3.16
CA GLN A 266 -11.74 -21.10 3.30
C GLN A 266 -11.22 -21.69 1.98
N SER A 267 -11.83 -21.30 0.87
CA SER A 267 -11.42 -21.68 -0.48
C SER A 267 -11.77 -20.62 -1.50
N VAL A 268 -11.07 -20.64 -2.63
CA VAL A 268 -11.34 -19.75 -3.78
C VAL A 268 -11.49 -20.59 -5.04
N LYS A 269 -12.47 -20.22 -5.87
CA LYS A 269 -12.58 -20.71 -7.25
C LYS A 269 -12.65 -19.53 -8.20
N VAL A 270 -12.12 -19.71 -9.39
CA VAL A 270 -12.27 -18.77 -10.51
C VAL A 270 -12.85 -19.55 -11.69
N ASN A 271 -14.01 -19.13 -12.18
CA ASN A 271 -14.77 -19.83 -13.21
C ASN A 271 -15.02 -21.31 -12.86
N GLY A 272 -15.38 -21.59 -11.61
CA GLY A 272 -15.65 -22.93 -11.10
C GLY A 272 -14.39 -23.80 -10.85
N GLN A 273 -13.19 -23.33 -11.16
CA GLN A 273 -11.94 -24.07 -10.93
C GLN A 273 -11.25 -23.61 -9.64
N PRO A 274 -10.67 -24.53 -8.84
CA PRO A 274 -9.87 -24.18 -7.68
C PRO A 274 -8.79 -23.18 -8.02
N TYR A 275 -8.58 -22.20 -7.15
CA TYR A 275 -7.63 -21.11 -7.37
C TYR A 275 -6.70 -20.94 -6.15
N ASP A 276 -5.39 -21.01 -6.40
CA ASP A 276 -4.35 -21.09 -5.37
C ASP A 276 -3.51 -19.81 -5.22
N LYS A 277 -3.86 -18.73 -5.96
CA LYS A 277 -3.17 -17.44 -5.85
C LYS A 277 -3.87 -16.50 -4.88
N SER A 278 -3.07 -15.70 -4.16
CA SER A 278 -3.59 -14.67 -3.25
C SER A 278 -4.02 -13.37 -3.94
N TYR A 279 -4.09 -13.36 -5.26
CA TYR A 279 -4.49 -12.21 -6.07
C TYR A 279 -5.28 -12.64 -7.29
N ILE A 280 -6.11 -11.74 -7.82
CA ILE A 280 -6.72 -11.84 -9.15
C ILE A 280 -6.05 -10.84 -10.09
N THR A 281 -6.14 -11.10 -11.40
CA THR A 281 -5.53 -10.23 -12.41
C THR A 281 -6.57 -9.32 -13.07
N HIS A 282 -6.12 -8.14 -13.52
CA HIS A 282 -6.95 -7.22 -14.32
C HIS A 282 -7.55 -7.92 -15.55
N ARG A 283 -6.79 -8.82 -16.16
CA ARG A 283 -7.27 -9.61 -17.30
C ARG A 283 -8.47 -10.49 -16.91
N GLN A 284 -8.43 -11.18 -15.77
CA GLN A 284 -9.56 -12.00 -15.29
C GLN A 284 -10.81 -11.14 -15.06
N ILE A 285 -10.64 -9.94 -14.49
CA ILE A 285 -11.74 -8.98 -14.35
C ILE A 285 -12.32 -8.61 -15.71
N MET A 286 -11.48 -8.15 -16.65
CA MET A 286 -11.90 -7.71 -17.98
C MET A 286 -12.45 -8.84 -18.88
N ASP A 287 -12.06 -10.08 -18.59
CA ASP A 287 -12.60 -11.26 -19.25
C ASP A 287 -13.98 -11.68 -18.69
N GLY A 288 -14.46 -11.03 -17.62
CA GLY A 288 -15.74 -11.31 -16.98
C GLY A 288 -15.73 -12.59 -16.17
N ALA A 289 -14.64 -12.85 -15.44
CA ALA A 289 -14.54 -14.03 -14.58
C ALA A 289 -15.55 -13.99 -13.42
N THR A 290 -15.94 -15.18 -12.96
CA THR A 290 -16.64 -15.36 -11.69
C THR A 290 -15.64 -15.83 -10.65
N VAL A 291 -15.51 -15.08 -9.55
CA VAL A 291 -14.71 -15.43 -8.38
C VAL A 291 -15.64 -15.87 -7.27
N GLU A 292 -15.45 -17.08 -6.76
CA GLU A 292 -16.28 -17.66 -5.70
C GLU A 292 -15.43 -17.84 -4.45
N PHE A 293 -15.90 -17.28 -3.33
CA PHE A 293 -15.29 -17.42 -2.01
C PHE A 293 -16.17 -18.29 -1.12
N GLU A 294 -15.60 -19.35 -0.53
CA GLU A 294 -16.18 -20.02 0.61
C GLU A 294 -15.73 -19.32 1.88
N MET A 295 -16.69 -18.90 2.71
CA MET A 295 -16.42 -18.07 3.88
C MET A 295 -16.62 -18.86 5.18
N GLY A 296 -15.87 -18.52 6.24
CA GLY A 296 -15.99 -19.13 7.56
C GLY A 296 -15.57 -18.19 8.69
N PRO A 297 -15.84 -18.59 9.97
CA PRO A 297 -15.57 -17.74 11.13
C PRO A 297 -14.13 -17.81 11.62
N GLU A 298 -13.36 -18.79 11.17
CA GLU A 298 -11.96 -19.00 11.59
C GLU A 298 -11.02 -18.90 10.40
N PRO A 299 -9.75 -18.49 10.59
CA PRO A 299 -8.75 -18.45 9.53
C PRO A 299 -8.66 -19.76 8.74
N GLY A 300 -8.90 -19.69 7.43
CA GLY A 300 -8.76 -20.82 6.53
C GLY A 300 -7.29 -21.17 6.25
N ASN A 301 -7.05 -22.36 5.72
CA ASN A 301 -5.70 -22.88 5.49
C ASN A 301 -5.24 -22.63 4.04
N ILE A 302 -5.50 -21.41 3.52
CA ILE A 302 -5.19 -21.02 2.15
C ILE A 302 -3.91 -20.15 2.10
N TRP A 303 -3.14 -20.31 1.01
CA TRP A 303 -1.94 -19.49 0.69
C TRP A 303 -0.85 -19.45 1.77
N TYR A 304 -0.85 -20.36 2.73
CA TYR A 304 0.21 -20.51 3.76
C TYR A 304 1.48 -21.21 3.25
N ARG A 305 1.45 -21.80 2.06
CA ARG A 305 2.54 -22.61 1.47
C ARG A 305 3.48 -21.81 0.59
#